data_729872b64e7d232801caadd673915243
#
_entry.id   729872b64e7d232801caadd673915243
#
_cell.length_a   1.000
_cell.length_b   1.000
_cell.length_c   1.000
_cell.angle_alpha   90.00
_cell.angle_beta   90.00
_cell.angle_gamma   90.00
#
_symmetry.space_group_name_H-M   'P 1'
#
loop_
_entity.id
_entity.type
_entity.pdbx_description
1 polymer ?
#
loop_
_entity_poly.entity_id
_entity_poly.type
_entity_poly.pdbx_seq_one_letter_code
_entity_poly.pdbx_strand_id
1 'polypeptide(L)'
;MYKRQKLDIGQAAADESLNEIVNILQGANMVFITAGMGGGTGTGSAHVIARAAKELNILTVGVITLPFLYEGPSRMRKAQQGLEELRKHVDTIIVVPNQNLFKIASEQTTFEESFALSNDVLLHGVQSITDLMVRPGLINLDFADVETVMSSMGKAMMGTGQAEGEGRAVKAAESAINNPLIDDYSCLLYTSPSPRD
;
A
#
# COMPACT_ATOMS: atom_id res chain seq x y z
N MET A 1 3.27 26.46 7.02
CA MET A 1 2.49 25.21 7.18
C MET A 1 1.54 24.91 6.00
N TYR A 2 0.96 25.91 5.34
CA TYR A 2 0.01 25.73 4.21
C TYR A 2 0.63 25.21 2.89
N LYS A 3 1.93 25.39 2.65
CA LYS A 3 2.57 24.97 1.39
C LYS A 3 2.69 23.44 1.19
N ARG A 4 2.74 22.65 2.29
CA ARG A 4 2.87 21.19 2.22
C ARG A 4 1.57 20.44 1.84
N GLN A 5 0.45 21.14 1.65
CA GLN A 5 -0.84 20.53 1.35
C GLN A 5 -1.21 20.52 -0.14
N LYS A 6 -0.38 21.07 -1.01
CA LYS A 6 -0.59 21.06 -2.45
C LYS A 6 0.17 19.91 -3.10
N LEU A 7 -0.52 19.10 -3.89
CA LEU A 7 0.05 17.95 -4.63
C LEU A 7 1.20 18.40 -5.54
N ASP A 8 1.01 19.49 -6.27
CA ASP A 8 1.99 20.05 -7.20
C ASP A 8 3.33 20.42 -6.54
N ILE A 9 3.30 20.84 -5.27
CA ILE A 9 4.51 21.17 -4.52
C ILE A 9 5.26 19.89 -4.10
N GLY A 10 4.54 18.85 -3.70
CA GLY A 10 5.14 17.56 -3.37
C GLY A 10 5.77 16.91 -4.61
N GLN A 11 5.09 17.00 -5.74
CA GLN A 11 5.61 16.54 -7.02
C GLN A 11 6.85 17.32 -7.45
N ALA A 12 6.79 18.65 -7.47
CA ALA A 12 7.91 19.49 -7.85
C ALA A 12 9.15 19.27 -6.98
N ALA A 13 8.97 19.08 -5.67
CA ALA A 13 10.07 18.75 -4.77
C ALA A 13 10.71 17.39 -5.07
N ALA A 14 9.91 16.40 -5.45
CA ALA A 14 10.43 15.08 -5.86
C ALA A 14 11.14 15.15 -7.22
N ASP A 15 10.59 15.90 -8.19
CA ASP A 15 11.20 16.11 -9.50
C ASP A 15 12.55 16.87 -9.36
N GLU A 16 12.66 17.83 -8.44
CA GLU A 16 13.91 18.55 -8.16
C GLU A 16 15.01 17.61 -7.61
N SER A 17 14.62 16.65 -6.76
CA SER A 17 15.53 15.67 -6.16
C SER A 17 15.63 14.35 -6.95
N LEU A 18 15.12 14.30 -8.17
CA LEU A 18 14.99 13.08 -8.96
C LEU A 18 16.35 12.37 -9.17
N ASN A 19 17.41 13.14 -9.46
CA ASN A 19 18.75 12.57 -9.66
C ASN A 19 19.29 11.88 -8.39
N GLU A 20 19.04 12.45 -7.22
CA GLU A 20 19.44 11.83 -5.94
C GLU A 20 18.64 10.56 -5.69
N ILE A 21 17.34 10.58 -5.97
CA ILE A 21 16.46 9.42 -5.84
C ILE A 21 16.92 8.29 -6.76
N VAL A 22 17.19 8.59 -8.03
CA VAL A 22 17.70 7.62 -9.02
C VAL A 22 19.02 7.01 -8.55
N ASN A 23 19.96 7.81 -8.03
CA ASN A 23 21.23 7.32 -7.51
C ASN A 23 21.05 6.34 -6.34
N ILE A 24 20.09 6.59 -5.45
CA ILE A 24 19.80 5.71 -4.31
C ILE A 24 19.14 4.40 -4.79
N LEU A 25 18.30 4.47 -5.83
CA LEU A 25 17.60 3.31 -6.37
C LEU A 25 18.49 2.39 -7.21
N GLN A 26 19.63 2.88 -7.71
CA GLN A 26 20.52 2.08 -8.55
C GLN A 26 21.00 0.81 -7.84
N GLY A 27 20.86 -0.32 -8.53
CA GLY A 27 21.26 -1.63 -8.01
C GLY A 27 20.22 -2.32 -7.11
N ALA A 28 19.09 -1.67 -6.85
CA ALA A 28 17.98 -2.33 -6.18
C ALA A 28 17.20 -3.22 -7.17
N ASN A 29 16.79 -4.41 -6.73
CA ASN A 29 15.91 -5.29 -7.51
C ASN A 29 14.43 -5.00 -7.24
N MET A 30 14.11 -4.49 -6.07
CA MET A 30 12.74 -4.21 -5.62
C MET A 30 12.71 -2.94 -4.77
N VAL A 31 11.63 -2.19 -4.87
CA VAL A 31 11.37 -1.02 -4.03
C VAL A 31 9.95 -1.03 -3.50
N PHE A 32 9.81 -0.73 -2.21
CA PHE A 32 8.53 -0.46 -1.57
C PHE A 32 8.32 1.04 -1.45
N ILE A 33 7.18 1.51 -1.94
CA ILE A 33 6.75 2.90 -1.81
C ILE A 33 5.59 2.93 -0.82
N THR A 34 5.85 3.44 0.38
CA THR A 34 4.82 3.55 1.43
C THR A 34 4.41 4.99 1.64
N ALA A 35 3.12 5.25 1.64
CA ALA A 35 2.61 6.60 1.86
C ALA A 35 1.16 6.61 2.39
N GLY A 36 0.86 7.58 3.26
CA GLY A 36 -0.51 8.00 3.53
C GLY A 36 -0.98 8.98 2.47
N MET A 37 -2.02 8.62 1.73
CA MET A 37 -2.57 9.46 0.67
C MET A 37 -3.47 10.58 1.23
N GLY A 38 -3.62 11.66 0.45
CA GLY A 38 -4.45 12.83 0.80
C GLY A 38 -3.67 14.03 1.34
N GLY A 39 -2.39 13.84 1.69
CA GLY A 39 -1.46 14.93 2.01
C GLY A 39 -0.83 15.54 0.75
N GLY A 40 0.10 16.46 0.93
CA GLY A 40 0.84 17.07 -0.19
C GLY A 40 2.07 16.26 -0.58
N THR A 41 2.88 15.86 0.40
CA THR A 41 4.17 15.20 0.17
C THR A 41 3.98 13.77 -0.37
N GLY A 42 3.41 12.85 0.43
CA GLY A 42 3.26 11.46 0.03
C GLY A 42 2.45 11.29 -1.26
N THR A 43 1.34 12.00 -1.37
CA THR A 43 0.47 11.95 -2.54
C THR A 43 1.14 12.50 -3.81
N GLY A 44 1.90 13.60 -3.66
CA GLY A 44 2.56 14.27 -4.79
C GLY A 44 3.88 13.62 -5.21
N SER A 45 4.64 13.01 -4.28
CA SER A 45 5.96 12.46 -4.59
C SER A 45 5.96 10.96 -4.93
N ALA A 46 5.00 10.18 -4.41
CA ALA A 46 5.01 8.74 -4.55
C ALA A 46 5.06 8.27 -6.01
N HIS A 47 4.25 8.87 -6.90
CA HIS A 47 4.21 8.49 -8.32
C HIS A 47 5.48 8.91 -9.07
N VAL A 48 6.17 9.98 -8.67
CA VAL A 48 7.45 10.41 -9.25
C VAL A 48 8.53 9.38 -8.95
N ILE A 49 8.61 8.94 -7.69
CA ILE A 49 9.55 7.90 -7.26
C ILE A 49 9.23 6.57 -7.95
N ALA A 50 7.95 6.20 -8.05
CA ALA A 50 7.53 4.98 -8.74
C ALA A 50 7.91 5.00 -10.22
N ARG A 51 7.73 6.13 -10.91
CA ARG A 51 8.15 6.30 -12.29
C ARG A 51 9.66 6.11 -12.46
N ALA A 52 10.47 6.73 -11.59
CA ALA A 52 11.91 6.56 -11.62
C ALA A 52 12.34 5.11 -11.40
N ALA A 53 11.74 4.41 -10.45
CA ALA A 53 12.00 3.00 -10.20
C ALA A 53 11.64 2.12 -11.41
N LYS A 54 10.49 2.38 -12.02
CA LYS A 54 10.03 1.66 -13.22
C LYS A 54 10.95 1.87 -14.43
N GLU A 55 11.45 3.10 -14.63
CA GLU A 55 12.43 3.41 -15.69
C GLU A 55 13.77 2.68 -15.50
N LEU A 56 14.10 2.32 -14.26
CA LEU A 56 15.26 1.50 -13.92
C LEU A 56 14.97 -0.01 -13.95
N ASN A 57 13.78 -0.43 -14.36
CA ASN A 57 13.31 -1.83 -14.34
C ASN A 57 13.37 -2.46 -12.93
N ILE A 58 13.07 -1.70 -11.90
CA ILE A 58 13.01 -2.16 -10.51
C ILE A 58 11.57 -2.57 -10.20
N LEU A 59 11.36 -3.77 -9.66
CA LEU A 59 10.04 -4.21 -9.21
C LEU A 59 9.48 -3.24 -8.16
N THR A 60 8.37 -2.58 -8.48
CA THR A 60 7.83 -1.49 -7.68
C THR A 60 6.52 -1.87 -7.01
N VAL A 61 6.51 -1.93 -5.70
CA VAL A 61 5.33 -2.25 -4.88
C VAL A 61 4.88 -1.05 -4.07
N GLY A 62 3.65 -0.60 -4.32
CA GLY A 62 3.02 0.45 -3.53
C GLY A 62 2.25 -0.13 -2.34
N VAL A 63 2.50 0.35 -1.13
CA VAL A 63 1.71 0.03 0.07
C VAL A 63 1.21 1.34 0.65
N ILE A 64 -0.06 1.63 0.46
CA ILE A 64 -0.62 2.94 0.78
C ILE A 64 -1.86 2.87 1.66
N THR A 65 -2.07 3.92 2.45
CA THR A 65 -3.30 4.10 3.21
C THR A 65 -4.15 5.22 2.63
N LEU A 66 -5.47 5.04 2.65
CA LEU A 66 -6.45 6.09 2.35
C LEU A 66 -6.90 6.76 3.64
N PRO A 67 -7.18 8.08 3.60
CA PRO A 67 -7.56 8.83 4.79
C PRO A 67 -8.87 8.32 5.40
N PHE A 68 -9.05 8.57 6.69
CA PHE A 68 -10.31 8.36 7.37
C PHE A 68 -11.40 9.30 6.84
N LEU A 69 -12.67 8.92 6.94
CA LEU A 69 -13.80 9.75 6.50
C LEU A 69 -13.89 11.07 7.25
N TYR A 70 -13.54 11.09 8.54
CA TYR A 70 -13.54 12.31 9.35
C TYR A 70 -12.47 13.35 8.93
N GLU A 71 -11.46 12.95 8.15
CA GLU A 71 -10.46 13.87 7.61
C GLU A 71 -11.01 14.74 6.47
N GLY A 72 -12.19 14.42 5.99
CA GLY A 72 -12.99 15.21 5.08
C GLY A 72 -12.86 14.84 3.59
N PRO A 73 -13.88 15.19 2.79
CA PRO A 73 -13.99 14.76 1.38
C PRO A 73 -12.90 15.36 0.49
N SER A 74 -12.38 16.53 0.83
CA SER A 74 -11.29 17.16 0.05
C SER A 74 -10.00 16.35 0.14
N ARG A 75 -9.71 15.77 1.33
CA ARG A 75 -8.53 14.94 1.55
C ARG A 75 -8.67 13.60 0.82
N MET A 76 -9.86 13.01 0.87
CA MET A 76 -10.18 11.78 0.14
C MET A 76 -10.05 11.95 -1.37
N ARG A 77 -10.55 13.05 -1.96
CA ARG A 77 -10.39 13.33 -3.40
C ARG A 77 -8.92 13.43 -3.82
N LYS A 78 -8.10 14.12 -3.03
CA LYS A 78 -6.64 14.18 -3.29
C LYS A 78 -6.00 12.81 -3.18
N ALA A 79 -6.42 12.00 -2.21
CA ALA A 79 -5.93 10.64 -2.04
C ALA A 79 -6.24 9.78 -3.26
N GLN A 80 -7.46 9.85 -3.79
CA GLN A 80 -7.87 9.12 -4.99
C GLN A 80 -7.08 9.56 -6.23
N GLN A 81 -6.89 10.86 -6.43
CA GLN A 81 -6.07 11.37 -7.53
C GLN A 81 -4.64 10.86 -7.47
N GLY A 82 -4.01 10.93 -6.29
CA GLY A 82 -2.65 10.41 -6.12
C GLY A 82 -2.54 8.90 -6.28
N LEU A 83 -3.58 8.16 -5.86
CA LEU A 83 -3.68 6.73 -6.07
C LEU A 83 -3.75 6.36 -7.56
N GLU A 84 -4.56 7.08 -8.34
CA GLU A 84 -4.68 6.87 -9.78
C GLU A 84 -3.36 7.13 -10.51
N GLU A 85 -2.65 8.19 -10.14
CA GLU A 85 -1.33 8.49 -10.71
C GLU A 85 -0.29 7.44 -10.32
N LEU A 86 -0.25 7.03 -9.05
CA LEU A 86 0.67 6.01 -8.57
C LEU A 86 0.47 4.66 -9.27
N ARG A 87 -0.78 4.26 -9.50
CA ARG A 87 -1.12 2.98 -10.18
C ARG A 87 -0.52 2.84 -11.58
N LYS A 88 -0.26 3.93 -12.27
CA LYS A 88 0.33 3.91 -13.63
C LYS A 88 1.79 3.48 -13.62
N HIS A 89 2.44 3.59 -12.46
CA HIS A 89 3.89 3.45 -12.32
C HIS A 89 4.33 2.33 -11.38
N VAL A 90 3.41 1.66 -10.71
CA VAL A 90 3.72 0.50 -9.85
C VAL A 90 3.29 -0.81 -10.52
N ASP A 91 3.98 -1.90 -10.23
CA ASP A 91 3.64 -3.24 -10.70
C ASP A 91 2.52 -3.83 -9.86
N THR A 92 2.60 -3.65 -8.55
CA THR A 92 1.59 -4.08 -7.58
C THR A 92 1.30 -2.97 -6.59
N ILE A 93 0.03 -2.81 -6.24
CA ILE A 93 -0.39 -1.85 -5.22
C ILE A 93 -1.31 -2.48 -4.20
N ILE A 94 -0.95 -2.32 -2.93
CA ILE A 94 -1.75 -2.68 -1.77
C ILE A 94 -2.36 -1.40 -1.21
N VAL A 95 -3.68 -1.33 -1.18
CA VAL A 95 -4.41 -0.17 -0.68
C VAL A 95 -5.13 -0.54 0.60
N VAL A 96 -4.84 0.16 1.68
CA VAL A 96 -5.48 -0.02 2.98
C VAL A 96 -6.34 1.21 3.29
N PRO A 97 -7.67 1.09 3.26
CA PRO A 97 -8.55 2.16 3.72
C PRO A 97 -8.48 2.27 5.23
N ASN A 98 -8.04 3.44 5.77
CA ASN A 98 -7.98 3.65 7.21
C ASN A 98 -9.35 3.45 7.88
N GLN A 99 -10.44 3.69 7.16
CA GLN A 99 -11.79 3.47 7.67
C GLN A 99 -12.04 2.04 8.14
N ASN A 100 -11.38 1.05 7.51
CA ASN A 100 -11.52 -0.36 7.89
C ASN A 100 -10.84 -0.68 9.22
N LEU A 101 -9.87 0.15 9.65
CA LEU A 101 -9.22 -0.01 10.95
C LEU A 101 -10.19 0.13 12.11
N PHE A 102 -11.30 0.88 11.95
CA PHE A 102 -12.35 0.96 12.97
C PHE A 102 -13.07 -0.37 13.24
N LYS A 103 -13.02 -1.31 12.31
CA LYS A 103 -13.56 -2.65 12.53
C LYS A 103 -12.71 -3.48 13.49
N ILE A 104 -11.43 -3.10 13.65
CA ILE A 104 -10.44 -3.77 14.53
C ILE A 104 -10.25 -2.97 15.82
N ALA A 105 -10.51 -1.67 15.77
CA ALA A 105 -10.35 -0.75 16.89
C ALA A 105 -11.48 -0.95 17.93
N SER A 106 -11.17 -0.70 19.19
CA SER A 106 -12.16 -0.66 20.26
C SER A 106 -12.90 0.70 20.30
N GLU A 107 -14.06 0.74 20.96
CA GLU A 107 -14.83 2.00 21.15
C GLU A 107 -14.05 3.08 21.92
N GLN A 108 -12.98 2.70 22.62
CA GLN A 108 -12.13 3.59 23.41
C GLN A 108 -10.88 4.06 22.65
N THR A 109 -10.71 3.63 21.39
CA THR A 109 -9.52 3.94 20.58
C THR A 109 -9.46 5.44 20.27
N THR A 110 -8.38 6.09 20.65
CA THR A 110 -8.12 7.51 20.38
C THR A 110 -7.72 7.76 18.93
N PHE A 111 -7.73 9.02 18.50
CA PHE A 111 -7.24 9.41 17.17
C PHE A 111 -5.77 9.05 16.96
N GLU A 112 -4.93 9.24 17.98
CA GLU A 112 -3.51 8.93 17.93
C GLU A 112 -3.28 7.43 17.74
N GLU A 113 -4.00 6.60 18.48
CA GLU A 113 -3.97 5.14 18.34
C GLU A 113 -4.48 4.67 16.96
N SER A 114 -5.48 5.36 16.39
CA SER A 114 -5.97 5.05 15.03
C SER A 114 -4.88 5.27 13.97
N PHE A 115 -4.09 6.32 14.10
CA PHE A 115 -2.95 6.54 13.20
C PHE A 115 -1.79 5.58 13.46
N ALA A 116 -1.56 5.19 14.71
CA ALA A 116 -0.58 4.14 15.04
C ALA A 116 -0.96 2.82 14.38
N LEU A 117 -2.22 2.40 14.47
CA LEU A 117 -2.73 1.22 13.78
C LEU A 117 -2.53 1.30 12.25
N SER A 118 -2.74 2.47 11.65
CA SER A 118 -2.48 2.68 10.21
C SER A 118 -0.99 2.49 9.87
N ASN A 119 -0.09 2.97 10.70
CA ASN A 119 1.35 2.79 10.52
C ASN A 119 1.75 1.31 10.68
N ASP A 120 1.18 0.62 11.67
CA ASP A 120 1.45 -0.81 11.90
C ASP A 120 1.01 -1.67 10.71
N VAL A 121 -0.12 -1.33 10.10
CA VAL A 121 -0.57 -2.03 8.89
C VAL A 121 0.38 -1.82 7.71
N LEU A 122 0.88 -0.60 7.50
CA LEU A 122 1.90 -0.34 6.47
C LEU A 122 3.18 -1.13 6.75
N LEU A 123 3.63 -1.14 8.00
CA LEU A 123 4.81 -1.90 8.43
C LEU A 123 4.63 -3.39 8.17
N HIS A 124 3.53 -3.98 8.61
CA HIS A 124 3.22 -5.39 8.38
C HIS A 124 3.08 -5.72 6.89
N GLY A 125 2.55 -4.79 6.08
CA GLY A 125 2.46 -4.94 4.63
C GLY A 125 3.83 -5.14 3.97
N VAL A 126 4.80 -4.33 4.35
CA VAL A 126 6.18 -4.46 3.86
C VAL A 126 6.87 -5.69 4.45
N GLN A 127 6.76 -5.90 5.76
CA GLN A 127 7.38 -7.04 6.45
C GLN A 127 6.89 -8.39 5.93
N SER A 128 5.60 -8.54 5.65
CA SER A 128 5.05 -9.80 5.17
C SER A 128 5.70 -10.26 3.87
N ILE A 129 6.00 -9.33 2.97
CA ILE A 129 6.65 -9.64 1.70
C ILE A 129 8.16 -9.86 1.89
N THR A 130 8.82 -9.00 2.66
CA THR A 130 10.26 -9.12 2.90
C THR A 130 10.62 -10.35 3.73
N ASP A 131 9.80 -10.71 4.70
CA ASP A 131 10.02 -11.89 5.54
C ASP A 131 9.96 -13.20 4.73
N LEU A 132 9.12 -13.27 3.69
CA LEU A 132 9.06 -14.42 2.79
C LEU A 132 10.37 -14.65 2.03
N MET A 133 11.12 -13.59 1.74
CA MET A 133 12.37 -13.64 0.99
C MET A 133 13.61 -13.79 1.91
N VAL A 134 13.56 -13.17 3.09
CA VAL A 134 14.76 -13.01 3.95
C VAL A 134 14.77 -14.00 5.11
N ARG A 135 13.61 -14.37 5.66
CA ARG A 135 13.54 -15.29 6.79
C ARG A 135 13.58 -16.74 6.32
N PRO A 136 14.52 -17.55 6.84
CA PRO A 136 14.55 -18.97 6.54
C PRO A 136 13.30 -19.66 7.08
N GLY A 137 12.53 -20.28 6.21
CA GLY A 137 11.31 -21.04 6.51
C GLY A 137 11.41 -22.48 6.01
N LEU A 138 10.32 -23.23 6.13
CA LEU A 138 10.17 -24.56 5.51
C LEU A 138 10.17 -24.47 3.97
N ILE A 139 9.65 -23.39 3.43
CA ILE A 139 9.67 -23.05 2.00
C ILE A 139 10.24 -21.64 1.93
N ASN A 140 11.35 -21.50 1.22
CA ASN A 140 11.94 -20.18 0.94
C ASN A 140 11.53 -19.77 -0.46
N LEU A 141 11.00 -18.56 -0.58
CA LEU A 141 10.75 -17.92 -1.87
C LEU A 141 12.01 -17.13 -2.26
N ASP A 142 12.47 -17.32 -3.47
CA ASP A 142 13.51 -16.46 -4.02
C ASP A 142 12.88 -15.19 -4.64
N PHE A 143 13.74 -14.24 -4.99
CA PHE A 143 13.28 -12.99 -5.60
C PHE A 143 12.55 -13.23 -6.94
N ALA A 144 12.97 -14.21 -7.72
CA ALA A 144 12.38 -14.50 -9.02
C ALA A 144 10.93 -15.01 -8.90
N ASP A 145 10.63 -15.79 -7.85
CA ASP A 145 9.26 -16.23 -7.54
C ASP A 145 8.37 -15.04 -7.19
N VAL A 146 8.87 -14.16 -6.31
CA VAL A 146 8.14 -12.94 -5.91
C VAL A 146 7.93 -12.01 -7.10
N GLU A 147 8.97 -11.79 -7.92
CA GLU A 147 8.90 -10.99 -9.13
C GLU A 147 7.85 -11.54 -10.11
N THR A 148 7.84 -12.85 -10.35
CA THR A 148 6.88 -13.50 -11.24
C THR A 148 5.44 -13.29 -10.79
N VAL A 149 5.17 -13.37 -9.49
CA VAL A 149 3.83 -13.17 -8.93
C VAL A 149 3.44 -11.71 -8.90
N MET A 150 4.35 -10.80 -8.57
CA MET A 150 4.04 -9.38 -8.32
C MET A 150 4.17 -8.49 -9.55
N SER A 151 4.86 -8.93 -10.61
CA SER A 151 4.95 -8.17 -11.84
C SER A 151 3.59 -8.08 -12.52
N SER A 152 3.14 -6.87 -12.78
CA SER A 152 1.89 -6.59 -13.50
C SER A 152 0.59 -7.10 -12.85
N MET A 153 0.62 -7.45 -11.57
CA MET A 153 -0.57 -7.91 -10.83
C MET A 153 -1.60 -6.79 -10.60
N GLY A 154 -1.18 -5.54 -10.64
CA GLY A 154 -2.05 -4.39 -10.41
C GLY A 154 -2.45 -4.28 -8.94
N LYS A 155 -3.71 -4.55 -8.60
CA LYS A 155 -4.23 -4.40 -7.24
C LYS A 155 -4.06 -5.69 -6.45
N ALA A 156 -3.40 -5.60 -5.30
CA ALA A 156 -3.27 -6.68 -4.33
C ALA A 156 -3.99 -6.34 -3.03
N MET A 157 -4.35 -7.37 -2.28
CA MET A 157 -4.94 -7.25 -0.95
C MET A 157 -4.06 -8.00 0.06
N MET A 158 -4.09 -7.53 1.30
CA MET A 158 -3.33 -8.12 2.39
C MET A 158 -4.25 -8.43 3.56
N GLY A 159 -4.16 -9.65 4.06
CA GLY A 159 -4.77 -10.06 5.31
C GLY A 159 -3.75 -10.78 6.18
N THR A 160 -3.84 -10.55 7.48
CA THR A 160 -2.99 -11.20 8.47
C THR A 160 -3.83 -12.02 9.44
N GLY A 161 -3.35 -13.20 9.81
CA GLY A 161 -4.00 -14.07 10.77
C GLY A 161 -2.97 -14.78 11.63
N GLN A 162 -3.25 -14.89 12.92
CA GLN A 162 -2.43 -15.62 13.89
C GLN A 162 -3.31 -16.56 14.69
N ALA A 163 -2.81 -17.76 14.96
CA ALA A 163 -3.49 -18.72 15.81
C ALA A 163 -2.49 -19.63 16.52
N GLU A 164 -2.88 -20.12 17.69
CA GLU A 164 -2.11 -21.06 18.51
C GLU A 164 -2.92 -22.32 18.78
N GLY A 165 -2.24 -23.39 19.19
CA GLY A 165 -2.87 -24.66 19.56
C GLY A 165 -3.24 -25.56 18.39
N GLU A 166 -4.16 -26.46 18.62
CA GLU A 166 -4.60 -27.45 17.63
C GLU A 166 -5.40 -26.79 16.49
N GLY A 167 -5.09 -27.16 15.24
CA GLY A 167 -5.70 -26.56 14.05
C GLY A 167 -5.23 -25.14 13.75
N ARG A 168 -4.13 -24.68 14.36
CA ARG A 168 -3.63 -23.32 14.24
C ARG A 168 -3.45 -22.82 12.80
N ALA A 169 -2.99 -23.69 11.89
CA ALA A 169 -2.78 -23.31 10.50
C ALA A 169 -4.08 -22.91 9.79
N VAL A 170 -5.13 -23.71 9.95
CA VAL A 170 -6.45 -23.44 9.37
C VAL A 170 -7.06 -22.18 9.99
N LYS A 171 -7.03 -22.07 11.32
CA LYS A 171 -7.55 -20.91 12.04
C LYS A 171 -6.82 -19.62 11.66
N ALA A 172 -5.50 -19.66 11.49
CA ALA A 172 -4.72 -18.50 11.05
C ALA A 172 -5.06 -18.11 9.61
N ALA A 173 -5.21 -19.09 8.71
CA ALA A 173 -5.62 -18.84 7.32
C ALA A 173 -7.03 -18.26 7.24
N GLU A 174 -8.00 -18.81 7.98
CA GLU A 174 -9.36 -18.26 8.06
C GLU A 174 -9.37 -16.83 8.61
N SER A 175 -8.59 -16.56 9.65
CA SER A 175 -8.45 -15.22 10.21
C SER A 175 -7.84 -14.24 9.22
N ALA A 176 -6.86 -14.67 8.42
CA ALA A 176 -6.23 -13.85 7.39
C ALA A 176 -7.22 -13.52 6.25
N ILE A 177 -7.98 -14.50 5.77
CA ILE A 177 -8.96 -14.33 4.69
C ILE A 177 -10.13 -13.44 5.14
N ASN A 178 -10.57 -13.61 6.38
CA ASN A 178 -11.66 -12.84 6.98
C ASN A 178 -11.17 -11.52 7.61
N ASN A 179 -9.94 -11.09 7.31
CA ASN A 179 -9.41 -9.85 7.86
C ASN A 179 -10.24 -8.65 7.35
N PRO A 180 -10.74 -7.78 8.24
CA PRO A 180 -11.56 -6.62 7.87
C PRO A 180 -10.89 -5.65 6.89
N LEU A 181 -9.56 -5.69 6.77
CA LEU A 181 -8.81 -4.88 5.82
C LEU A 181 -9.02 -5.31 4.36
N ILE A 182 -9.49 -6.55 4.13
CA ILE A 182 -9.75 -7.11 2.78
C ILE A 182 -11.15 -6.77 2.29
N ASP A 183 -12.13 -6.65 3.17
CA ASP A 183 -13.56 -6.81 2.89
C ASP A 183 -14.25 -5.72 2.05
N ASP A 184 -13.70 -4.50 1.96
CA ASP A 184 -14.42 -3.39 1.32
C ASP A 184 -14.12 -3.17 -0.17
N TYR A 185 -13.24 -3.98 -0.76
CA TYR A 185 -12.89 -3.81 -2.18
C TYR A 185 -13.61 -4.78 -3.13
N SER A 186 -14.25 -5.81 -2.62
CA SER A 186 -15.03 -6.74 -3.43
C SER A 186 -16.27 -6.07 -4.07
N CYS A 187 -16.86 -5.08 -3.43
CA CYS A 187 -17.99 -4.33 -3.97
C CYS A 187 -17.65 -3.45 -5.18
N LEU A 188 -16.40 -3.00 -5.34
CA LEU A 188 -16.00 -2.16 -6.47
C LEU A 188 -15.70 -2.95 -7.74
N LEU A 189 -15.53 -4.27 -7.64
CA LEU A 189 -15.32 -5.15 -8.79
C LEU A 189 -16.63 -5.48 -9.54
N TYR A 190 -17.79 -5.26 -8.91
CA TYR A 190 -19.10 -5.56 -9.50
C TYR A 190 -19.77 -4.37 -10.21
N THR A 191 -19.17 -3.19 -10.20
CA THR A 191 -19.71 -1.99 -10.85
C THR A 191 -19.05 -1.62 -12.17
N SER A 192 -18.31 -2.55 -12.79
CA SER A 192 -17.92 -2.38 -14.19
C SER A 192 -19.14 -2.70 -15.06
N PRO A 193 -19.69 -1.72 -15.84
CA PRO A 193 -20.78 -2.02 -16.75
C PRO A 193 -20.31 -3.11 -17.73
N SER A 194 -21.12 -4.14 -17.83
CA SER A 194 -20.92 -5.20 -18.83
C SER A 194 -20.89 -4.57 -20.23
N PRO A 195 -19.94 -4.94 -21.11
CA PRO A 195 -19.93 -4.41 -22.47
C PRO A 195 -21.07 -4.94 -23.34
N ARG A 196 -22.21 -5.31 -22.76
CA ARG A 196 -23.35 -5.91 -23.45
C ARG A 196 -24.70 -5.25 -23.15
N ASP A 197 -24.70 -3.96 -22.77
CA ASP A 197 -25.96 -3.18 -22.77
C ASP A 197 -25.79 -1.94 -23.65
#